data_43bb15dfe05bd0fff01856558ee8a7dd
#
_entry.id   43bb15dfe05bd0fff01856558ee8a7dd
#
_cell.length_a   1.000
_cell.length_b   1.000
_cell.length_c   1.000
_cell.angle_alpha   90.00
_cell.angle_beta   90.00
_cell.angle_gamma   90.00
#
_symmetry.space_group_name_H-M   'P 1'
#
loop_
_entity.id
_entity.type
_entity.pdbx_description
1 polymer ?
#
loop_
_entity_poly.entity_id
_entity_poly.type
_entity_poly.pdbx_seq_one_letter_code
_entity_poly.pdbx_strand_id
1 'polypeptide(L)'
;MTDRIALIVNPAATRVGPHLRDQAVQTLAPLGLCGVAETTRGGDGARLAAEAVADGATLVVAMGGDGTVNEVAYTLAGTSTALAVLPAGSTNVFARALGWPHPARLALPDLATALRTPRFRDVTLGQIAFGGTQRVFCINAGTGLDAETIHLVEARPWLKTTFRQLGVGGATVVAAARAARHANVISVAIDDDMPRELTTLVVACGAPYAYVGSRELDLVPGAAFDGRLRWVGLRSSGFTHVGRMAVGALRGGRHLGQENVTDGWAIRQIVVTSDRPVALQADGEPLGWHTRVLLSPGPVLRTLLP
;
A
#
# COMPACT_ATOMS: atom_id res chain seq x y z
N MET A 1 -15.19 -25.64 12.36
CA MET A 1 -14.65 -25.94 11.01
C MET A 1 -13.15 -25.80 11.13
N THR A 2 -12.39 -26.79 10.74
CA THR A 2 -10.94 -26.74 10.75
C THR A 2 -10.49 -25.74 9.69
N ASP A 3 -9.75 -24.70 10.07
CA ASP A 3 -9.25 -23.72 9.10
C ASP A 3 -8.34 -24.42 8.08
N ARG A 4 -8.52 -24.10 6.81
CA ARG A 4 -7.65 -24.56 5.71
C ARG A 4 -6.70 -23.42 5.37
N ILE A 5 -5.48 -23.51 5.89
CA ILE A 5 -4.47 -22.45 5.76
C ILE A 5 -3.56 -22.75 4.57
N ALA A 6 -3.44 -21.80 3.64
CA ALA A 6 -2.40 -21.82 2.61
C ALA A 6 -1.30 -20.82 2.96
N LEU A 7 -0.04 -21.19 2.82
CA LEU A 7 1.12 -20.33 3.03
C LEU A 7 1.76 -19.99 1.67
N ILE A 8 1.79 -18.71 1.34
CA ILE A 8 2.49 -18.19 0.15
C ILE A 8 3.75 -17.48 0.60
N VAL A 9 4.90 -17.95 0.14
CA VAL A 9 6.22 -17.45 0.53
C VAL A 9 6.90 -16.78 -0.64
N ASN A 10 7.44 -15.59 -0.43
CA ASN A 10 8.38 -14.99 -1.37
C ASN A 10 9.82 -15.17 -0.87
N PRO A 11 10.57 -16.15 -1.39
CA PRO A 11 11.93 -16.43 -0.94
C PRO A 11 12.92 -15.31 -1.26
N ALA A 12 12.61 -14.45 -2.23
CA ALA A 12 13.44 -13.28 -2.59
C ALA A 12 13.21 -12.07 -1.67
N ALA A 13 12.23 -12.13 -0.75
CA ALA A 13 12.02 -11.04 0.19
C ALA A 13 13.20 -10.90 1.15
N THR A 14 13.55 -9.66 1.49
CA THR A 14 14.81 -9.28 2.15
C THR A 14 15.11 -10.02 3.45
N ARG A 15 14.08 -10.51 4.14
CA ARG A 15 14.18 -11.14 5.47
C ARG A 15 13.61 -12.56 5.52
N VAL A 16 13.29 -13.14 4.38
CA VAL A 16 12.93 -14.56 4.27
C VAL A 16 14.23 -15.35 4.12
N GLY A 17 14.54 -16.19 5.12
CA GLY A 17 15.58 -17.19 5.03
C GLY A 17 14.96 -18.57 5.19
N PRO A 18 15.68 -19.65 4.82
CA PRO A 18 15.19 -21.03 4.96
C PRO A 18 14.66 -21.33 6.37
N HIS A 19 15.35 -20.90 7.39
CA HIS A 19 14.93 -21.09 8.78
C HIS A 19 13.57 -20.45 9.11
N LEU A 20 13.32 -19.24 8.64
CA LEU A 20 12.05 -18.57 8.95
C LEU A 20 10.89 -19.22 8.20
N ARG A 21 11.10 -19.66 6.96
CA ARG A 21 10.12 -20.44 6.21
C ARG A 21 9.77 -21.74 6.93
N ASP A 22 10.78 -22.50 7.34
CA ASP A 22 10.59 -23.80 8.01
C ASP A 22 9.91 -23.63 9.38
N GLN A 23 10.27 -22.59 10.13
CA GLN A 23 9.57 -22.22 11.37
C GLN A 23 8.09 -21.87 11.12
N ALA A 24 7.78 -21.12 10.04
CA ALA A 24 6.40 -20.80 9.68
C ALA A 24 5.63 -22.09 9.34
N VAL A 25 6.19 -22.99 8.55
CA VAL A 25 5.57 -24.29 8.22
C VAL A 25 5.33 -25.12 9.49
N GLN A 26 6.33 -25.26 10.36
CA GLN A 26 6.19 -25.99 11.63
C GLN A 26 5.12 -25.40 12.55
N THR A 27 5.04 -24.05 12.59
CA THR A 27 4.06 -23.33 13.40
C THR A 27 2.64 -23.52 12.88
N LEU A 28 2.45 -23.50 11.55
CA LEU A 28 1.15 -23.58 10.91
C LEU A 28 0.64 -25.02 10.73
N ALA A 29 1.54 -26.02 10.67
CA ALA A 29 1.16 -27.40 10.44
C ALA A 29 0.09 -27.92 11.42
N PRO A 30 0.20 -27.73 12.76
CA PRO A 30 -0.83 -28.18 13.70
C PRO A 30 -2.10 -27.32 13.68
N LEU A 31 -2.11 -26.20 12.97
CA LEU A 31 -3.21 -25.22 12.93
C LEU A 31 -4.06 -25.34 11.66
N GLY A 32 -3.78 -26.32 10.78
CA GLY A 32 -4.56 -26.57 9.58
C GLY A 32 -3.88 -26.14 8.27
N LEU A 33 -2.53 -26.07 8.25
CA LEU A 33 -1.78 -25.83 7.02
C LEU A 33 -2.08 -26.93 5.99
N CYS A 34 -2.65 -26.54 4.84
CA CYS A 34 -3.02 -27.46 3.77
C CYS A 34 -2.15 -27.32 2.50
N GLY A 35 -1.38 -26.23 2.39
CA GLY A 35 -0.51 -26.00 1.23
C GLY A 35 0.56 -24.95 1.50
N VAL A 36 1.73 -25.13 0.85
CA VAL A 36 2.83 -24.17 0.85
C VAL A 36 3.26 -23.94 -0.59
N ALA A 37 3.29 -22.67 -1.01
CA ALA A 37 3.70 -22.31 -2.36
C ALA A 37 4.73 -21.16 -2.30
N GLU A 38 5.67 -21.15 -3.25
CA GLU A 38 6.70 -20.13 -3.36
C GLU A 38 6.55 -19.31 -4.63
N THR A 39 6.72 -18.00 -4.51
CA THR A 39 6.77 -17.12 -5.68
C THR A 39 8.14 -17.20 -6.33
N THR A 40 8.19 -17.14 -7.66
CA THR A 40 9.42 -17.14 -8.47
C THR A 40 9.61 -15.82 -9.21
N ARG A 41 8.51 -15.09 -9.45
CA ARG A 41 8.48 -13.81 -10.17
C ARG A 41 7.32 -12.95 -9.71
N GLY A 42 7.30 -11.67 -10.14
CA GLY A 42 6.15 -10.80 -9.92
C GLY A 42 4.87 -11.36 -10.57
N GLY A 43 3.73 -11.17 -9.91
CA GLY A 43 2.44 -11.71 -10.29
C GLY A 43 2.14 -13.13 -9.75
N ASP A 44 3.16 -13.87 -9.28
CA ASP A 44 2.94 -15.21 -8.72
C ASP A 44 2.11 -15.17 -7.43
N GLY A 45 2.23 -14.13 -6.61
CA GLY A 45 1.43 -13.97 -5.40
C GLY A 45 -0.07 -13.99 -5.71
N ALA A 46 -0.50 -13.28 -6.76
CA ALA A 46 -1.89 -13.25 -7.20
C ALA A 46 -2.35 -14.63 -7.73
N ARG A 47 -1.55 -15.27 -8.58
CA ARG A 47 -1.87 -16.59 -9.13
C ARG A 47 -2.00 -17.64 -8.02
N LEU A 48 -1.03 -17.72 -7.12
CA LEU A 48 -1.02 -18.68 -6.02
C LEU A 48 -2.16 -18.44 -5.02
N ALA A 49 -2.54 -17.17 -4.79
CA ALA A 49 -3.69 -16.84 -3.97
C ALA A 49 -5.01 -17.31 -4.62
N ALA A 50 -5.15 -17.14 -5.95
CA ALA A 50 -6.31 -17.62 -6.69
C ALA A 50 -6.42 -19.15 -6.65
N GLU A 51 -5.30 -19.86 -6.79
CA GLU A 51 -5.22 -21.31 -6.65
C GLU A 51 -5.63 -21.75 -5.24
N ALA A 52 -5.10 -21.10 -4.20
CA ALA A 52 -5.46 -21.40 -2.82
C ALA A 52 -6.97 -21.21 -2.55
N VAL A 53 -7.58 -20.15 -3.10
CA VAL A 53 -9.03 -19.92 -3.02
C VAL A 53 -9.80 -21.05 -3.71
N ALA A 54 -9.38 -21.42 -4.92
CA ALA A 54 -10.01 -22.50 -5.69
C ALA A 54 -9.90 -23.86 -4.97
N ASP A 55 -8.81 -24.10 -4.26
CA ASP A 55 -8.58 -25.28 -3.43
C ASP A 55 -9.34 -25.24 -2.09
N GLY A 56 -10.09 -24.18 -1.83
CA GLY A 56 -10.94 -24.04 -0.64
C GLY A 56 -10.18 -23.61 0.61
N ALA A 57 -9.09 -22.85 0.48
CA ALA A 57 -8.44 -22.23 1.61
C ALA A 57 -9.39 -21.19 2.26
N THR A 58 -9.48 -21.21 3.59
CA THR A 58 -10.25 -20.23 4.38
C THR A 58 -9.38 -19.06 4.83
N LEU A 59 -8.06 -19.29 4.85
CA LEU A 59 -7.05 -18.30 5.21
C LEU A 59 -5.81 -18.47 4.31
N VAL A 60 -5.30 -17.37 3.80
CA VAL A 60 -3.99 -17.32 3.14
C VAL A 60 -3.03 -16.52 4.01
N VAL A 61 -1.88 -17.11 4.35
CA VAL A 61 -0.77 -16.41 5.01
C VAL A 61 0.21 -15.95 3.94
N ALA A 62 0.35 -14.65 3.76
CA ALA A 62 1.33 -14.06 2.84
C ALA A 62 2.63 -13.74 3.58
N MET A 63 3.70 -14.47 3.28
CA MET A 63 5.05 -14.28 3.83
C MET A 63 5.95 -13.60 2.80
N GLY A 64 6.08 -12.28 2.90
CA GLY A 64 6.79 -11.50 1.88
C GLY A 64 6.93 -10.03 2.23
N GLY A 65 7.33 -9.23 1.24
CA GLY A 65 7.29 -7.76 1.29
C GLY A 65 5.96 -7.20 0.78
N ASP A 66 5.87 -5.87 0.76
CA ASP A 66 4.65 -5.15 0.35
C ASP A 66 4.10 -5.63 -1.00
N GLY A 67 4.94 -5.79 -2.03
CA GLY A 67 4.49 -6.25 -3.34
C GLY A 67 3.79 -7.61 -3.29
N THR A 68 4.39 -8.62 -2.63
CA THR A 68 3.78 -9.95 -2.49
C THR A 68 2.48 -9.90 -1.69
N VAL A 69 2.48 -9.14 -0.60
CA VAL A 69 1.28 -8.95 0.25
C VAL A 69 0.16 -8.29 -0.56
N ASN A 70 0.48 -7.27 -1.35
CA ASN A 70 -0.49 -6.57 -2.20
C ASN A 70 -1.06 -7.50 -3.28
N GLU A 71 -0.21 -8.29 -3.98
CA GLU A 71 -0.67 -9.26 -4.98
C GLU A 71 -1.69 -10.25 -4.37
N VAL A 72 -1.39 -10.77 -3.18
CA VAL A 72 -2.30 -11.68 -2.47
C VAL A 72 -3.57 -10.95 -2.03
N ALA A 73 -3.44 -9.76 -1.42
CA ALA A 73 -4.56 -8.95 -0.94
C ALA A 73 -5.53 -8.59 -2.06
N TYR A 74 -5.03 -8.20 -3.24
CA TYR A 74 -5.86 -7.87 -4.40
C TYR A 74 -6.70 -9.06 -4.87
N THR A 75 -6.11 -10.26 -4.81
CA THR A 75 -6.80 -11.48 -5.23
C THR A 75 -7.85 -11.94 -4.22
N LEU A 76 -7.58 -11.79 -2.92
CA LEU A 76 -8.50 -12.19 -1.87
C LEU A 76 -9.63 -11.19 -1.64
N ALA A 77 -9.44 -9.93 -2.03
CA ALA A 77 -10.43 -8.88 -1.85
C ALA A 77 -11.75 -9.21 -2.56
N GLY A 78 -12.86 -9.13 -1.83
CA GLY A 78 -14.18 -9.54 -2.31
C GLY A 78 -14.47 -11.04 -2.22
N THR A 79 -13.52 -11.86 -1.74
CA THR A 79 -13.75 -13.29 -1.46
C THR A 79 -14.04 -13.53 0.02
N SER A 80 -14.43 -14.76 0.38
CA SER A 80 -14.60 -15.18 1.78
C SER A 80 -13.29 -15.60 2.46
N THR A 81 -12.19 -15.76 1.69
CA THR A 81 -10.88 -16.17 2.21
C THR A 81 -10.20 -15.00 2.90
N ALA A 82 -9.76 -15.19 4.12
CA ALA A 82 -9.09 -14.17 4.90
C ALA A 82 -7.59 -14.09 4.57
N LEU A 83 -6.99 -12.92 4.80
CA LEU A 83 -5.54 -12.69 4.70
C LEU A 83 -4.93 -12.59 6.10
N ALA A 84 -3.82 -13.28 6.31
CA ALA A 84 -2.86 -13.00 7.38
C ALA A 84 -1.50 -12.64 6.77
N VAL A 85 -0.71 -11.82 7.47
CA VAL A 85 0.56 -11.34 6.93
C VAL A 85 1.72 -11.70 7.86
N LEU A 86 2.77 -12.30 7.28
CA LEU A 86 4.11 -12.42 7.89
C LEU A 86 5.05 -11.43 7.20
N PRO A 87 5.30 -10.26 7.80
CA PRO A 87 5.99 -9.14 7.15
C PRO A 87 7.48 -9.38 7.00
N ALA A 88 7.94 -9.84 5.85
CA ALA A 88 9.32 -10.22 5.58
C ALA A 88 10.07 -9.30 4.59
N GLY A 89 9.48 -8.21 4.19
CA GLY A 89 10.11 -7.14 3.39
C GLY A 89 10.82 -6.09 4.24
N SER A 90 11.23 -4.99 3.62
CA SER A 90 11.91 -3.87 4.29
C SER A 90 10.95 -2.94 5.03
N THR A 91 9.81 -2.60 4.46
CA THR A 91 8.84 -1.60 4.93
C THR A 91 7.59 -2.23 5.54
N ASN A 92 6.93 -3.11 4.81
CA ASN A 92 5.70 -3.83 5.17
C ASN A 92 4.60 -2.90 5.69
N VAL A 93 4.26 -1.90 4.86
CA VAL A 93 3.35 -0.81 5.26
C VAL A 93 1.97 -1.36 5.61
N PHE A 94 1.40 -2.20 4.74
CA PHE A 94 0.07 -2.77 4.98
C PHE A 94 0.00 -3.66 6.23
N ALA A 95 0.98 -4.55 6.43
CA ALA A 95 1.04 -5.40 7.61
C ALA A 95 1.12 -4.57 8.90
N ARG A 96 1.97 -3.54 8.92
CA ARG A 96 2.13 -2.65 10.08
C ARG A 96 0.90 -1.79 10.31
N ALA A 97 0.20 -1.35 9.26
CA ALA A 97 -1.09 -0.64 9.37
C ALA A 97 -2.18 -1.53 10.00
N LEU A 98 -2.07 -2.85 9.87
CA LEU A 98 -2.93 -3.83 10.53
C LEU A 98 -2.45 -4.21 11.95
N GLY A 99 -1.32 -3.66 12.41
CA GLY A 99 -0.77 -3.91 13.75
C GLY A 99 0.21 -5.08 13.84
N TRP A 100 0.57 -5.72 12.72
CA TRP A 100 1.53 -6.83 12.74
C TRP A 100 2.94 -6.35 13.12
N PRO A 101 3.63 -7.05 14.07
CA PRO A 101 5.00 -6.74 14.41
C PRO A 101 5.95 -6.91 13.23
N HIS A 102 6.98 -6.08 13.18
CA HIS A 102 8.00 -6.13 12.15
C HIS A 102 9.38 -6.26 12.80
N PRO A 103 10.26 -7.14 12.37
CA PRO A 103 10.20 -8.08 11.23
C PRO A 103 9.42 -9.38 11.52
N ALA A 104 9.22 -10.21 10.49
CA ALA A 104 8.43 -11.44 10.50
C ALA A 104 8.74 -12.41 11.65
N ARG A 105 10.01 -12.51 12.09
CA ARG A 105 10.41 -13.35 13.24
C ARG A 105 9.68 -12.94 14.55
N LEU A 106 9.29 -11.68 14.68
CA LEU A 106 8.52 -11.18 15.82
C LEU A 106 7.02 -11.42 15.61
N ALA A 107 6.56 -11.43 14.35
CA ALA A 107 5.17 -11.65 14.00
C ALA A 107 4.75 -13.14 14.05
N LEU A 108 5.69 -14.08 13.95
CA LEU A 108 5.36 -15.51 13.89
C LEU A 108 4.70 -16.04 15.19
N PRO A 109 5.18 -15.71 16.40
CA PRO A 109 4.50 -16.10 17.64
C PRO A 109 3.09 -15.48 17.74
N ASP A 110 2.95 -14.22 17.30
CA ASP A 110 1.65 -13.53 17.32
C ASP A 110 0.68 -14.16 16.33
N LEU A 111 1.17 -14.58 15.14
CA LEU A 111 0.36 -15.32 14.17
C LEU A 111 -0.14 -16.64 14.76
N ALA A 112 0.71 -17.40 15.44
CA ALA A 112 0.30 -18.63 16.09
C ALA A 112 -0.76 -18.40 17.18
N THR A 113 -0.66 -17.31 17.91
CA THR A 113 -1.64 -16.91 18.93
C THR A 113 -2.94 -16.46 18.27
N ALA A 114 -2.87 -15.59 17.26
CA ALA A 114 -4.00 -15.08 16.50
C ALA A 114 -4.83 -16.21 15.85
N LEU A 115 -4.15 -17.26 15.37
CA LEU A 115 -4.84 -18.43 14.77
C LEU A 115 -5.56 -19.30 15.78
N ARG A 116 -5.14 -19.30 17.05
CA ARG A 116 -5.85 -20.04 18.13
C ARG A 116 -7.08 -19.30 18.64
N THR A 117 -7.06 -17.97 18.59
CA THR A 117 -8.15 -17.09 19.02
C THR A 117 -8.39 -16.01 17.97
N PRO A 118 -8.94 -16.40 16.79
CA PRO A 118 -8.93 -15.53 15.63
C PRO A 118 -9.81 -14.29 15.81
N ARG A 119 -9.22 -13.14 15.56
CA ARG A 119 -9.91 -11.86 15.45
C ARG A 119 -9.75 -11.37 14.03
N PHE A 120 -10.87 -11.21 13.35
CA PHE A 120 -10.88 -10.70 11.99
C PHE A 120 -11.35 -9.25 11.94
N ARG A 121 -10.83 -8.53 10.99
CA ARG A 121 -11.28 -7.19 10.60
C ARG A 121 -11.52 -7.16 9.11
N ASP A 122 -12.67 -6.64 8.72
CA ASP A 122 -12.94 -6.30 7.33
C ASP A 122 -12.34 -4.92 7.05
N VAL A 123 -11.48 -4.84 6.02
CA VAL A 123 -10.83 -3.62 5.58
C VAL A 123 -11.27 -3.29 4.15
N THR A 124 -11.75 -2.09 3.94
CA THR A 124 -12.08 -1.64 2.58
C THR A 124 -10.81 -1.12 1.92
N LEU A 125 -10.39 -1.76 0.84
CA LEU A 125 -9.26 -1.33 0.03
C LEU A 125 -9.66 -0.15 -0.87
N GLY A 126 -8.69 0.48 -1.50
CA GLY A 126 -8.97 1.49 -2.52
C GLY A 126 -8.98 0.87 -3.91
N GLN A 127 -9.66 1.53 -4.83
CA GLN A 127 -9.74 1.14 -6.24
C GLN A 127 -9.36 2.31 -7.13
N ILE A 128 -8.64 2.03 -8.21
CA ILE A 128 -8.20 3.00 -9.19
C ILE A 128 -8.46 2.51 -10.60
N ALA A 129 -9.04 3.36 -11.45
CA ALA A 129 -9.31 3.07 -12.85
C ALA A 129 -8.67 4.12 -13.76
N PHE A 130 -7.99 3.68 -14.81
CA PHE A 130 -7.24 4.48 -15.75
C PHE A 130 -7.04 3.73 -17.07
N GLY A 131 -7.13 4.39 -18.21
CA GLY A 131 -6.82 3.81 -19.52
C GLY A 131 -7.55 2.51 -19.85
N GLY A 132 -8.77 2.31 -19.35
CA GLY A 132 -9.53 1.06 -19.52
C GLY A 132 -9.11 -0.08 -18.57
N THR A 133 -8.14 0.18 -17.68
CA THR A 133 -7.67 -0.76 -16.65
C THR A 133 -8.24 -0.39 -15.30
N GLN A 134 -8.49 -1.38 -14.46
CA GLN A 134 -8.91 -1.20 -13.08
C GLN A 134 -7.98 -1.99 -12.15
N ARG A 135 -7.53 -1.37 -11.06
CA ARG A 135 -6.67 -1.99 -10.04
C ARG A 135 -7.15 -1.63 -8.63
N VAL A 136 -6.79 -2.46 -7.69
CA VAL A 136 -6.99 -2.22 -6.26
C VAL A 136 -5.67 -1.69 -5.66
N PHE A 137 -5.72 -0.92 -4.59
CA PHE A 137 -4.56 -0.54 -3.79
C PHE A 137 -4.84 -0.76 -2.30
N CYS A 138 -3.80 -1.17 -1.57
CA CYS A 138 -3.92 -1.56 -0.16
C CYS A 138 -3.79 -0.38 0.80
N ILE A 139 -3.01 0.64 0.45
CA ILE A 139 -2.75 1.79 1.31
C ILE A 139 -3.06 3.10 0.61
N ASN A 140 -2.37 3.37 -0.50
CA ASN A 140 -2.47 4.67 -1.15
C ASN A 140 -2.27 4.61 -2.66
N ALA A 141 -2.80 5.65 -3.32
CA ALA A 141 -2.51 5.97 -4.71
C ALA A 141 -2.24 7.47 -4.82
N GLY A 142 -1.46 7.87 -5.81
CA GLY A 142 -1.11 9.25 -5.98
C GLY A 142 -0.86 9.65 -7.42
N THR A 143 -0.96 10.96 -7.69
CA THR A 143 -0.65 11.56 -8.98
C THR A 143 0.08 12.89 -8.81
N GLY A 144 0.74 13.33 -9.87
CA GLY A 144 1.63 14.49 -9.84
C GLY A 144 2.98 14.16 -9.22
N LEU A 145 3.53 15.04 -8.40
CA LEU A 145 4.89 14.92 -7.84
C LEU A 145 5.13 13.60 -7.10
N ASP A 146 4.15 13.11 -6.35
CA ASP A 146 4.22 11.85 -5.63
C ASP A 146 4.52 10.68 -6.59
N ALA A 147 3.72 10.54 -7.63
CA ALA A 147 3.89 9.50 -8.64
C ALA A 147 5.15 9.70 -9.49
N GLU A 148 5.49 10.93 -9.87
CA GLU A 148 6.73 11.25 -10.60
C GLU A 148 7.96 10.80 -9.83
N THR A 149 7.93 10.93 -8.50
CA THR A 149 9.01 10.44 -7.61
C THR A 149 9.15 8.92 -7.70
N ILE A 150 8.06 8.18 -7.67
CA ILE A 150 8.05 6.72 -7.79
C ILE A 150 8.58 6.29 -9.17
N HIS A 151 8.10 6.91 -10.24
CA HIS A 151 8.60 6.65 -11.60
C HIS A 151 10.11 6.90 -11.72
N LEU A 152 10.62 7.98 -11.12
CA LEU A 152 12.03 8.33 -11.13
C LEU A 152 12.89 7.28 -10.40
N VAL A 153 12.42 6.80 -9.26
CA VAL A 153 13.10 5.77 -8.44
C VAL A 153 13.13 4.44 -9.17
N GLU A 154 12.00 4.02 -9.75
CA GLU A 154 11.91 2.77 -10.51
C GLU A 154 12.78 2.78 -11.78
N ALA A 155 12.89 3.92 -12.46
CA ALA A 155 13.74 4.07 -13.63
C ALA A 155 15.26 4.02 -13.32
N ARG A 156 15.66 4.09 -12.04
CA ARG A 156 17.07 4.14 -11.64
C ARG A 156 17.39 3.10 -10.55
N PRO A 157 17.90 1.90 -10.92
CA PRO A 157 18.15 0.80 -9.99
C PRO A 157 19.03 1.15 -8.78
N TRP A 158 20.02 2.05 -8.97
CA TRP A 158 20.89 2.51 -7.89
C TRP A 158 20.14 3.35 -6.84
N LEU A 159 19.17 4.17 -7.26
CA LEU A 159 18.28 4.87 -6.34
C LEU A 159 17.46 3.85 -5.54
N LYS A 160 16.86 2.87 -6.19
CA LYS A 160 16.05 1.82 -5.56
C LYS A 160 16.81 1.09 -4.45
N THR A 161 18.11 0.79 -4.68
CA THR A 161 18.96 0.11 -3.69
C THR A 161 19.27 1.03 -2.50
N THR A 162 19.61 2.28 -2.76
CA THR A 162 19.89 3.29 -1.73
C THR A 162 18.65 3.59 -0.89
N PHE A 163 17.47 3.64 -1.51
CA PHE A 163 16.19 3.83 -0.83
C PHE A 163 15.85 2.68 0.10
N ARG A 164 16.03 1.46 -0.37
CA ARG A 164 15.77 0.24 0.39
C ARG A 164 16.72 0.10 1.59
N GLN A 165 17.98 0.55 1.47
CA GLN A 165 18.98 0.46 2.52
C GLN A 165 18.90 1.57 3.57
N LEU A 166 18.56 2.79 3.17
CA LEU A 166 18.58 3.96 4.06
C LEU A 166 17.22 4.29 4.68
N GLY A 167 16.13 3.66 4.22
CA GLY A 167 14.78 3.98 4.72
C GLY A 167 14.36 5.44 4.46
N VAL A 168 14.95 6.08 3.45
CA VAL A 168 14.90 7.54 3.25
C VAL A 168 13.77 7.92 2.30
N GLY A 169 12.52 7.55 2.62
CA GLY A 169 11.37 8.02 1.83
C GLY A 169 11.25 9.55 1.75
N GLY A 170 11.56 10.25 2.85
CA GLY A 170 11.41 11.71 2.92
C GLY A 170 12.45 12.52 2.15
N ALA A 171 13.72 12.09 2.12
CA ALA A 171 14.76 12.83 1.40
C ALA A 171 14.60 12.78 -0.12
N THR A 172 13.91 11.77 -0.63
CA THR A 172 13.67 11.59 -2.07
C THR A 172 12.51 12.42 -2.55
N VAL A 173 11.45 12.53 -1.77
CA VAL A 173 10.36 13.47 -2.07
C VAL A 173 10.96 14.86 -2.26
N VAL A 174 11.92 15.24 -1.42
CA VAL A 174 12.64 16.51 -1.55
C VAL A 174 13.57 16.56 -2.79
N ALA A 175 14.24 15.46 -3.15
CA ALA A 175 15.11 15.41 -4.32
C ALA A 175 14.32 15.40 -5.64
N ALA A 176 13.17 14.69 -5.65
CA ALA A 176 12.27 14.67 -6.80
C ALA A 176 11.52 16.01 -6.96
N ALA A 177 11.15 16.69 -5.85
CA ALA A 177 10.61 18.03 -5.89
C ALA A 177 11.57 19.06 -6.50
N ARG A 178 12.89 18.83 -6.39
CA ARG A 178 13.90 19.63 -7.14
C ARG A 178 13.87 19.36 -8.63
N ALA A 179 13.55 18.14 -9.05
CA ALA A 179 13.45 17.77 -10.46
C ALA A 179 12.13 18.19 -11.10
N ALA A 180 11.05 18.25 -10.32
CA ALA A 180 9.70 18.62 -10.79
C ALA A 180 9.50 20.14 -10.88
N ARG A 181 10.33 20.82 -11.68
CA ARG A 181 10.19 22.27 -11.91
C ARG A 181 8.95 22.67 -12.72
N HIS A 182 8.20 21.72 -13.25
CA HIS A 182 7.01 21.94 -14.06
C HIS A 182 5.92 20.95 -13.68
N ALA A 183 5.40 21.04 -12.45
CA ALA A 183 4.23 20.24 -12.07
C ALA A 183 3.04 20.61 -12.95
N ASN A 184 2.48 19.63 -13.65
CA ASN A 184 1.25 19.80 -14.39
C ASN A 184 0.09 20.09 -13.41
N VAL A 185 -0.77 21.03 -13.75
CA VAL A 185 -2.01 21.26 -13.03
C VAL A 185 -2.98 20.13 -13.35
N ILE A 186 -3.58 19.58 -12.32
CA ILE A 186 -4.64 18.58 -12.39
C ILE A 186 -5.95 19.18 -11.86
N SER A 187 -7.05 18.85 -12.50
CA SER A 187 -8.40 19.17 -12.03
C SER A 187 -8.93 17.98 -11.25
N VAL A 188 -9.31 18.19 -9.99
CA VAL A 188 -9.76 17.15 -9.06
C VAL A 188 -11.16 17.43 -8.58
N ALA A 189 -12.12 16.57 -8.93
CA ALA A 189 -13.48 16.56 -8.42
C ALA A 189 -13.63 15.45 -7.36
N ILE A 190 -14.17 15.80 -6.21
CA ILE A 190 -14.42 14.91 -5.08
C ILE A 190 -15.92 14.74 -4.94
N ASP A 191 -16.41 13.50 -5.06
CA ASP A 191 -17.83 13.16 -5.05
C ASP A 191 -18.63 14.09 -6.02
N ASP A 192 -19.49 14.95 -5.51
CA ASP A 192 -20.28 15.91 -6.29
C ASP A 192 -19.75 17.36 -6.19
N ASP A 193 -18.59 17.56 -5.57
CA ASP A 193 -18.01 18.89 -5.41
C ASP A 193 -17.53 19.47 -6.74
N MET A 194 -17.49 20.81 -6.81
CA MET A 194 -16.86 21.50 -7.92
C MET A 194 -15.37 21.15 -8.00
N PRO A 195 -14.85 20.93 -9.22
CA PRO A 195 -13.44 20.64 -9.43
C PRO A 195 -12.52 21.73 -8.86
N ARG A 196 -11.38 21.30 -8.33
CA ARG A 196 -10.33 22.20 -7.81
C ARG A 196 -8.99 21.90 -8.48
N GLU A 197 -8.20 22.92 -8.69
CA GLU A 197 -6.88 22.80 -9.29
C GLU A 197 -5.85 22.44 -8.23
N LEU A 198 -5.07 21.37 -8.50
CA LEU A 198 -3.99 20.88 -7.68
C LEU A 198 -2.76 20.58 -8.56
N THR A 199 -1.60 20.40 -7.97
CA THR A 199 -0.39 19.92 -8.65
C THR A 199 0.02 18.52 -8.19
N THR A 200 -0.53 18.08 -7.07
CA THR A 200 -0.28 16.76 -6.48
C THR A 200 -1.51 16.33 -5.72
N LEU A 201 -1.86 15.06 -5.84
CA LEU A 201 -2.90 14.43 -5.04
C LEU A 201 -2.39 13.09 -4.53
N VAL A 202 -2.57 12.84 -3.23
CA VAL A 202 -2.39 11.53 -2.58
C VAL A 202 -3.71 11.13 -1.96
N VAL A 203 -4.13 9.90 -2.25
CA VAL A 203 -5.38 9.31 -1.76
C VAL A 203 -5.03 8.04 -1.02
N ALA A 204 -5.64 7.81 0.15
CA ALA A 204 -5.39 6.64 0.96
C ALA A 204 -6.69 6.00 1.47
N CYS A 205 -6.72 4.68 1.52
CA CYS A 205 -7.73 3.90 2.23
C CYS A 205 -7.24 3.49 3.63
N GLY A 206 -5.92 3.44 3.85
CA GLY A 206 -5.28 3.12 5.12
C GLY A 206 -4.09 4.02 5.42
N ALA A 207 -3.67 4.08 6.68
CA ALA A 207 -2.54 4.87 7.16
C ALA A 207 -1.54 3.98 7.92
N PRO A 208 -0.25 4.35 7.99
CA PRO A 208 0.37 5.55 7.39
C PRO A 208 0.67 5.37 5.89
N TYR A 209 1.04 6.44 5.21
CA TYR A 209 1.46 6.42 3.81
C TYR A 209 2.70 5.53 3.57
N ALA A 210 3.72 5.66 4.42
CA ALA A 210 4.96 4.89 4.36
C ALA A 210 5.70 4.92 5.70
N TYR A 211 6.85 4.27 5.76
CA TYR A 211 7.76 4.32 6.92
C TYR A 211 9.16 4.77 6.52
N VAL A 212 9.77 5.61 7.33
CA VAL A 212 11.18 5.99 7.27
C VAL A 212 11.88 5.37 8.49
N GLY A 213 12.48 4.20 8.29
CA GLY A 213 12.94 3.37 9.41
C GLY A 213 11.78 2.91 10.29
N SER A 214 11.80 3.30 11.56
CA SER A 214 10.70 3.02 12.51
C SER A 214 9.62 4.11 12.51
N ARG A 215 9.90 5.29 11.97
CA ARG A 215 8.97 6.44 12.01
C ARG A 215 7.95 6.38 10.89
N GLU A 216 6.72 6.69 11.22
CA GLU A 216 5.65 6.86 10.25
C GLU A 216 5.85 8.14 9.44
N LEU A 217 5.71 8.02 8.12
CA LEU A 217 5.52 9.12 7.20
C LEU A 217 4.03 9.14 6.85
N ASP A 218 3.27 9.96 7.57
CA ASP A 218 1.82 10.00 7.42
C ASP A 218 1.40 11.22 6.59
N LEU A 219 1.42 11.05 5.27
CA LEU A 219 0.99 12.08 4.31
C LEU A 219 -0.53 12.25 4.30
N VAL A 220 -1.29 11.22 4.66
CA VAL A 220 -2.76 11.20 4.58
C VAL A 220 -3.35 10.71 5.92
N PRO A 221 -3.14 11.47 7.00
CA PRO A 221 -3.52 11.02 8.34
C PRO A 221 -5.01 10.82 8.50
N GLY A 222 -5.34 9.76 9.25
CA GLY A 222 -6.72 9.41 9.58
C GLY A 222 -7.38 8.39 8.65
N ALA A 223 -6.76 7.97 7.52
CA ALA A 223 -7.28 6.88 6.71
C ALA A 223 -7.35 5.58 7.54
N ALA A 224 -8.48 4.88 7.55
CA ALA A 224 -8.77 3.83 8.53
C ALA A 224 -9.41 2.56 7.96
N PHE A 225 -9.35 2.33 6.64
CA PHE A 225 -9.97 1.19 5.95
C PHE A 225 -11.49 1.07 6.16
N ASP A 226 -12.16 2.19 6.38
CA ASP A 226 -13.58 2.26 6.81
C ASP A 226 -14.58 2.48 5.66
N GLY A 227 -14.16 2.27 4.42
CA GLY A 227 -14.98 2.48 3.23
C GLY A 227 -14.97 3.90 2.71
N ARG A 228 -14.16 4.79 3.29
CA ARG A 228 -13.94 6.14 2.79
C ARG A 228 -12.50 6.30 2.34
N LEU A 229 -12.29 7.15 1.35
CA LEU A 229 -10.96 7.54 0.95
C LEU A 229 -10.59 8.88 1.62
N ARG A 230 -9.45 8.89 2.29
CA ARG A 230 -8.82 10.12 2.76
C ARG A 230 -7.94 10.67 1.65
N TRP A 231 -7.94 11.97 1.41
CA TRP A 231 -7.09 12.57 0.40
C TRP A 231 -6.40 13.83 0.92
N VAL A 232 -5.21 14.09 0.38
CA VAL A 232 -4.42 15.31 0.61
C VAL A 232 -3.89 15.79 -0.73
N GLY A 233 -4.07 17.06 -1.02
CA GLY A 233 -3.62 17.72 -2.26
C GLY A 233 -2.74 18.92 -2.00
N LEU A 234 -1.82 19.20 -2.92
CA LEU A 234 -1.03 20.42 -2.97
C LEU A 234 -1.52 21.32 -4.10
N ARG A 235 -1.75 22.58 -3.78
CA ARG A 235 -2.06 23.61 -4.80
C ARG A 235 -0.82 24.01 -5.59
N SER A 236 0.36 23.91 -4.99
CA SER A 236 1.64 24.20 -5.62
C SER A 236 2.72 23.22 -5.12
N SER A 237 3.49 22.66 -6.03
CA SER A 237 4.60 21.74 -5.75
C SER A 237 5.95 22.43 -5.60
N GLY A 238 5.99 23.71 -5.23
CA GLY A 238 7.22 24.43 -4.94
C GLY A 238 8.03 23.74 -3.85
N PHE A 239 9.37 23.79 -3.96
CA PHE A 239 10.29 23.09 -3.08
C PHE A 239 10.04 23.32 -1.58
N THR A 240 9.75 24.55 -1.18
CA THR A 240 9.44 24.92 0.21
C THR A 240 8.15 24.27 0.71
N HIS A 241 7.13 24.20 -0.15
CA HIS A 241 5.83 23.59 0.18
C HIS A 241 5.95 22.08 0.37
N VAL A 242 6.65 21.41 -0.54
CA VAL A 242 6.89 19.96 -0.45
C VAL A 242 7.74 19.62 0.77
N GLY A 243 8.79 20.41 1.05
CA GLY A 243 9.62 20.24 2.25
C GLY A 243 8.82 20.40 3.55
N ARG A 244 7.97 21.41 3.63
CA ARG A 244 7.09 21.64 4.80
C ARG A 244 6.06 20.52 4.96
N MET A 245 5.48 20.03 3.86
CA MET A 245 4.57 18.89 3.88
C MET A 245 5.27 17.63 4.41
N ALA A 246 6.47 17.29 3.89
CA ALA A 246 7.23 16.11 4.33
C ALA A 246 7.60 16.19 5.82
N VAL A 247 8.06 17.35 6.29
CA VAL A 247 8.36 17.57 7.73
C VAL A 247 7.09 17.47 8.57
N GLY A 248 5.98 18.00 8.10
CA GLY A 248 4.69 17.92 8.80
C GLY A 248 4.15 16.49 8.88
N ALA A 249 4.32 15.70 7.82
CA ALA A 249 3.94 14.29 7.76
C ALA A 249 4.75 13.43 8.74
N LEU A 250 6.07 13.69 8.89
CA LEU A 250 6.93 13.04 9.91
C LEU A 250 6.62 13.47 11.35
N ARG A 251 5.84 14.52 11.52
CA ARG A 251 5.43 15.08 12.82
C ARG A 251 3.94 14.85 13.11
N GLY A 252 3.38 13.73 12.64
CA GLY A 252 2.01 13.33 12.93
C GLY A 252 0.95 14.22 12.26
N GLY A 253 1.12 14.49 10.98
CA GLY A 253 0.10 15.18 10.17
C GLY A 253 0.07 16.71 10.32
N ARG A 254 1.10 17.34 10.89
CA ARG A 254 1.17 18.81 11.06
C ARG A 254 1.23 19.63 9.76
N HIS A 255 1.24 18.99 8.60
CA HIS A 255 1.11 19.66 7.30
C HIS A 255 -0.34 20.01 6.97
N LEU A 256 -1.31 19.33 7.56
CA LEU A 256 -2.72 19.70 7.40
C LEU A 256 -2.96 21.09 7.97
N GLY A 257 -3.81 21.86 7.31
CA GLY A 257 -4.07 23.25 7.69
C GLY A 257 -3.03 24.27 7.19
N GLN A 258 -1.98 23.86 6.47
CA GLN A 258 -1.12 24.81 5.76
C GLN A 258 -1.85 25.35 4.52
N GLU A 259 -1.66 26.65 4.20
CA GLU A 259 -2.37 27.36 3.11
C GLU A 259 -2.28 26.64 1.74
N ASN A 260 -1.13 26.02 1.44
CA ASN A 260 -0.89 25.29 0.20
C ASN A 260 -1.44 23.86 0.21
N VAL A 261 -1.87 23.35 1.36
CA VAL A 261 -2.38 21.98 1.54
C VAL A 261 -3.90 22.05 1.60
N THR A 262 -4.56 21.17 0.89
CA THR A 262 -6.00 20.94 1.00
C THR A 262 -6.23 19.45 1.23
N ASP A 263 -7.22 19.12 2.03
CA ASP A 263 -7.48 17.74 2.42
C ASP A 263 -8.98 17.50 2.64
N GLY A 264 -9.36 16.24 2.69
CA GLY A 264 -10.75 15.87 2.91
C GLY A 264 -11.00 14.37 2.80
N TRP A 265 -12.25 14.04 2.69
CA TRP A 265 -12.76 12.68 2.53
C TRP A 265 -13.53 12.57 1.21
N ALA A 266 -13.47 11.40 0.58
CA ALA A 266 -14.34 11.01 -0.53
C ALA A 266 -15.10 9.74 -0.11
N ILE A 267 -16.40 9.74 -0.30
CA ILE A 267 -17.29 8.63 0.05
C ILE A 267 -17.55 7.76 -1.17
N ARG A 268 -17.63 8.36 -2.35
CA ARG A 268 -17.97 7.69 -3.61
C ARG A 268 -16.79 7.63 -4.57
N GLN A 269 -16.22 8.79 -4.91
CA GLN A 269 -15.18 8.84 -5.93
C GLN A 269 -14.36 10.13 -5.91
N ILE A 270 -13.18 10.02 -6.51
CA ILE A 270 -12.31 11.14 -6.85
C ILE A 270 -12.03 11.03 -8.35
N VAL A 271 -12.37 12.04 -9.12
CA VAL A 271 -12.06 12.12 -10.54
C VAL A 271 -10.92 13.10 -10.75
N VAL A 272 -9.83 12.62 -11.34
CA VAL A 272 -8.69 13.45 -11.74
C VAL A 272 -8.68 13.58 -13.25
N THR A 273 -8.57 14.80 -13.75
CA THR A 273 -8.37 15.09 -15.18
C THR A 273 -7.24 16.08 -15.38
N SER A 274 -6.59 16.04 -16.53
CA SER A 274 -5.52 16.95 -16.90
C SER A 274 -5.39 17.08 -18.42
N ASP A 275 -4.93 18.25 -18.89
CA ASP A 275 -4.70 18.49 -20.32
C ASP A 275 -3.53 17.69 -20.89
N ARG A 276 -2.57 17.33 -20.03
CA ARG A 276 -1.41 16.52 -20.38
C ARG A 276 -1.34 15.27 -19.50
N PRO A 277 -0.81 14.14 -19.98
CA PRO A 277 -0.65 12.96 -19.14
C PRO A 277 0.17 13.29 -17.89
N VAL A 278 -0.33 12.85 -16.72
CA VAL A 278 0.33 12.96 -15.43
C VAL A 278 0.69 11.57 -14.92
N ALA A 279 1.80 11.50 -14.18
CA ALA A 279 2.25 10.27 -13.57
C ALA A 279 1.21 9.74 -12.56
N LEU A 280 1.09 8.42 -12.51
CA LEU A 280 0.19 7.71 -11.59
C LEU A 280 0.97 6.62 -10.85
N GLN A 281 0.66 6.43 -9.58
CA GLN A 281 1.19 5.34 -8.74
C GLN A 281 0.10 4.74 -7.86
N ALA A 282 0.27 3.48 -7.44
CA ALA A 282 -0.47 2.87 -6.35
C ALA A 282 0.47 1.97 -5.53
N ASP A 283 0.41 2.09 -4.20
CA ASP A 283 1.24 1.34 -3.23
C ASP A 283 2.74 1.35 -3.57
N GLY A 284 3.24 2.45 -4.15
CA GLY A 284 4.63 2.61 -4.56
C GLY A 284 4.99 1.95 -5.89
N GLU A 285 4.02 1.45 -6.66
CA GLU A 285 4.21 0.94 -8.02
C GLU A 285 3.82 2.00 -9.06
N PRO A 286 4.67 2.28 -10.09
CA PRO A 286 4.32 3.20 -11.15
C PRO A 286 3.25 2.58 -12.07
N LEU A 287 2.21 3.35 -12.38
CA LEU A 287 1.08 2.93 -13.22
C LEU A 287 1.05 3.63 -14.59
N GLY A 288 2.12 4.33 -14.97
CA GLY A 288 2.19 5.06 -16.22
C GLY A 288 1.70 6.50 -16.13
N TRP A 289 1.33 7.06 -17.30
CA TRP A 289 0.94 8.45 -17.47
C TRP A 289 -0.44 8.53 -18.09
N HIS A 290 -1.36 9.26 -17.44
CA HIS A 290 -2.77 9.30 -17.83
C HIS A 290 -3.34 10.70 -17.74
N THR A 291 -4.34 10.99 -18.59
CA THR A 291 -5.07 12.27 -18.56
C THR A 291 -6.37 12.20 -17.75
N ARG A 292 -6.84 10.97 -17.46
CA ARG A 292 -8.05 10.75 -16.65
C ARG A 292 -7.84 9.54 -15.74
N VAL A 293 -8.16 9.75 -14.47
CA VAL A 293 -8.08 8.72 -13.40
C VAL A 293 -9.33 8.82 -12.54
N LEU A 294 -9.87 7.68 -12.16
CA LEU A 294 -10.97 7.55 -11.20
C LEU A 294 -10.48 6.75 -9.99
N LEU A 295 -10.64 7.30 -8.80
CA LEU A 295 -10.39 6.58 -7.54
C LEU A 295 -11.72 6.45 -6.77
N SER A 296 -11.94 5.31 -6.15
CA SER A 296 -13.13 5.03 -5.34
C SER A 296 -12.80 4.06 -4.20
N PRO A 297 -13.65 3.97 -3.17
CA PRO A 297 -13.62 2.81 -2.30
C PRO A 297 -13.74 1.53 -3.12
N GLY A 298 -12.92 0.55 -2.77
CA GLY A 298 -12.79 -0.72 -3.49
C GLY A 298 -13.44 -1.89 -2.74
N PRO A 299 -13.03 -3.12 -3.08
CA PRO A 299 -13.57 -4.31 -2.44
C PRO A 299 -13.12 -4.43 -0.97
N VAL A 300 -13.90 -5.17 -0.19
CA VAL A 300 -13.60 -5.50 1.19
C VAL A 300 -12.69 -6.72 1.23
N LEU A 301 -11.66 -6.65 2.06
CA LEU A 301 -10.74 -7.73 2.36
C LEU A 301 -10.88 -8.11 3.83
N ARG A 302 -11.14 -9.38 4.12
CA ARG A 302 -11.12 -9.91 5.49
C ARG A 302 -9.69 -10.18 5.93
N THR A 303 -9.24 -9.59 7.04
CA THR A 303 -7.87 -9.73 7.54
C THR A 303 -7.85 -10.30 8.95
N LEU A 304 -6.90 -11.20 9.22
CA LEU A 304 -6.61 -11.66 10.58
C LEU A 304 -5.76 -10.57 11.26
N LEU A 305 -6.11 -10.20 12.48
CA LEU A 305 -5.35 -9.28 13.32
C LEU A 305 -4.39 -10.04 14.25
N PRO A 306 -3.26 -9.41 14.66
CA PRO A 306 -2.35 -9.99 15.63
C PRO A 306 -2.96 -10.12 17.04
#